data_4185355de17fcd3fa873388c681932ea
#
_entry.id   4185355de17fcd3fa873388c681932ea
#
_cell.length_a   1.000
_cell.length_b   1.000
_cell.length_c   1.000
_cell.angle_alpha   90.00
_cell.angle_beta   90.00
_cell.angle_gamma   90.00
#
_symmetry.space_group_name_H-M   'P 1'
#
loop_
_entity.id
_entity.type
_entity.pdbx_description
1 polymer ?
#
loop_
_entity_poly.entity_id
_entity_poly.type
_entity_poly.pdbx_seq_one_letter_code
_entity_poly.pdbx_strand_id
1 'polypeptide(L)'
;MTTTVNSGKRPTKFVLIVGIIVVILLVALAAVAVTNVNRQQDRESLAQIKKEQLTSLLDAKNKLPGALDEYFAAFKKSYLVDYSLEQAEQEAKPERDAFEKAEASARSAMAKLKSSRGAGQDEVRDAIAQYEDSYLGFVDYTAGLIDSYPLYTSLWGTDASPCQGIFIGDRGANLSERDELLIKAVDTCRAATGKLAKSKNSTLAEYAQRIDNRLSQLKTDSATTAEAEQKLGKFTVQYKQFQKRYDQAIAANASEKKLLALADEISQINDEISANKTAFDFASRRYLSTVEEMPPLLGDVFEKHVPAEIKYFGSVIELRSDVLEKVLADAAVE
;
A
#
# COMPACT_ATOMS: atom_id res chain seq x y z
N MET A 1 -24.01 -23.25 109.41
CA MET A 1 -24.82 -22.87 108.29
C MET A 1 -23.86 -22.42 107.20
N THR A 2 -23.58 -23.32 106.22
CA THR A 2 -22.65 -23.12 105.14
C THR A 2 -23.44 -22.85 103.85
N THR A 3 -23.34 -21.65 103.36
CA THR A 3 -23.95 -21.24 102.09
C THR A 3 -22.94 -21.44 100.96
N THR A 4 -23.21 -22.42 100.12
CA THR A 4 -22.49 -22.72 98.90
C THR A 4 -22.90 -21.70 97.86
N VAL A 5 -21.96 -20.93 97.34
CA VAL A 5 -22.11 -20.06 96.18
C VAL A 5 -21.93 -20.85 94.93
N ASN A 6 -22.97 -20.96 94.14
CA ASN A 6 -23.04 -21.62 92.88
C ASN A 6 -22.42 -20.73 91.78
N SER A 7 -21.20 -21.06 91.37
CA SER A 7 -20.49 -20.37 90.30
C SER A 7 -21.06 -20.82 88.91
N GLY A 8 -21.93 -20.00 88.41
CA GLY A 8 -22.53 -20.22 87.10
C GLY A 8 -21.55 -20.14 85.96
N LYS A 9 -21.21 -21.31 85.37
CA LYS A 9 -20.51 -21.41 84.11
C LYS A 9 -21.45 -21.01 82.99
N ARG A 10 -21.32 -19.80 82.50
CA ARG A 10 -21.65 -19.35 81.07
C ARG A 10 -20.98 -18.00 80.89
N PRO A 11 -20.03 -17.90 79.95
CA PRO A 11 -20.41 -17.48 78.59
C PRO A 11 -19.41 -17.84 77.50
N THR A 12 -18.96 -19.06 77.41
CA THR A 12 -18.00 -19.45 76.33
C THR A 12 -18.58 -19.39 74.94
N LYS A 13 -19.84 -19.72 74.75
CA LYS A 13 -20.50 -19.68 73.45
C LYS A 13 -20.75 -18.25 72.93
N PHE A 14 -21.13 -17.35 73.85
CA PHE A 14 -21.41 -15.95 73.48
C PHE A 14 -20.14 -15.20 73.05
N VAL A 15 -19.05 -15.39 73.79
CA VAL A 15 -17.73 -14.81 73.46
C VAL A 15 -17.19 -15.34 72.13
N LEU A 16 -17.42 -16.63 71.81
CA LEU A 16 -16.99 -17.23 70.53
C LEU A 16 -17.83 -16.71 69.35
N ILE A 17 -19.13 -16.52 69.51
CA ILE A 17 -20.00 -15.94 68.48
C ILE A 17 -19.68 -14.48 68.24
N VAL A 18 -19.46 -13.69 69.25
CA VAL A 18 -19.04 -12.28 69.14
C VAL A 18 -17.67 -12.20 68.48
N GLY A 19 -16.70 -13.07 68.84
CA GLY A 19 -15.38 -13.15 68.22
C GLY A 19 -15.44 -13.45 66.72
N ILE A 20 -16.31 -14.41 66.28
CA ILE A 20 -16.51 -14.73 64.89
C ILE A 20 -17.13 -13.55 64.12
N ILE A 21 -18.14 -12.86 64.69
CA ILE A 21 -18.77 -11.69 64.08
C ILE A 21 -17.75 -10.55 63.88
N VAL A 22 -16.92 -10.31 64.88
CA VAL A 22 -15.86 -9.27 64.80
C VAL A 22 -14.84 -9.62 63.73
N VAL A 23 -14.41 -10.88 63.61
CA VAL A 23 -13.50 -11.32 62.54
C VAL A 23 -14.13 -11.16 61.16
N ILE A 24 -15.40 -11.54 61.01
CA ILE A 24 -16.11 -11.37 59.71
C ILE A 24 -16.23 -9.87 59.37
N LEU A 25 -16.55 -9.01 60.32
CA LEU A 25 -16.59 -7.57 60.10
C LEU A 25 -15.23 -6.98 59.75
N LEU A 26 -14.16 -7.42 60.37
CA LEU A 26 -12.80 -6.98 60.06
C LEU A 26 -12.36 -7.44 58.67
N VAL A 27 -12.69 -8.68 58.29
CA VAL A 27 -12.44 -9.19 56.94
C VAL A 27 -13.26 -8.43 55.89
N ALA A 28 -14.53 -8.14 56.20
CA ALA A 28 -15.39 -7.35 55.30
C ALA A 28 -14.88 -5.89 55.18
N LEU A 29 -14.46 -5.25 56.24
CA LEU A 29 -13.86 -3.92 56.23
C LEU A 29 -12.51 -3.90 55.49
N ALA A 30 -11.69 -4.91 55.70
CA ALA A 30 -10.44 -5.07 54.95
C ALA A 30 -10.70 -5.27 53.44
N ALA A 31 -11.69 -6.08 53.07
CA ALA A 31 -12.09 -6.28 51.67
C ALA A 31 -12.61 -4.97 51.05
N VAL A 32 -13.44 -4.19 51.74
CA VAL A 32 -13.93 -2.88 51.32
C VAL A 32 -12.77 -1.88 51.20
N ALA A 33 -11.84 -1.87 52.15
CA ALA A 33 -10.66 -0.98 52.06
C ALA A 33 -9.76 -1.32 50.88
N VAL A 34 -9.51 -2.62 50.62
CA VAL A 34 -8.73 -3.08 49.46
C VAL A 34 -9.44 -2.73 48.15
N THR A 35 -10.76 -2.92 48.05
CA THR A 35 -11.52 -2.55 46.83
C THR A 35 -11.49 -1.04 46.61
N ASN A 36 -11.61 -0.21 47.65
CA ASN A 36 -11.55 1.24 47.53
C ASN A 36 -10.14 1.74 47.09
N VAL A 37 -9.07 1.16 47.65
CA VAL A 37 -7.70 1.46 47.23
C VAL A 37 -7.46 1.05 45.79
N ASN A 38 -7.94 -0.12 45.37
CA ASN A 38 -7.84 -0.59 43.98
C ASN A 38 -8.58 0.34 43.03
N ARG A 39 -9.83 0.72 43.37
CA ARG A 39 -10.64 1.66 42.54
C ARG A 39 -9.94 3.03 42.41
N GLN A 40 -9.38 3.56 43.50
CA GLN A 40 -8.64 4.84 43.45
C GLN A 40 -7.41 4.73 42.53
N GLN A 41 -6.64 3.64 42.65
CA GLN A 41 -5.47 3.41 41.80
C GLN A 41 -5.84 3.22 40.33
N ASP A 42 -6.98 2.58 40.06
CA ASP A 42 -7.48 2.42 38.70
C ASP A 42 -7.90 3.76 38.09
N ARG A 43 -8.60 4.62 38.85
CA ARG A 43 -8.96 5.99 38.44
C ARG A 43 -7.74 6.86 38.19
N GLU A 44 -6.74 6.83 39.03
CA GLU A 44 -5.48 7.55 38.86
C GLU A 44 -4.76 7.07 37.59
N SER A 45 -4.72 5.76 37.34
CA SER A 45 -4.14 5.18 36.15
C SER A 45 -4.89 5.58 34.89
N LEU A 46 -6.22 5.55 34.88
CA LEU A 46 -7.05 5.99 33.75
C LEU A 46 -6.84 7.48 33.44
N ALA A 47 -6.73 8.32 34.49
CA ALA A 47 -6.43 9.73 34.33
C ALA A 47 -5.03 9.97 33.73
N GLN A 48 -4.03 9.16 34.16
CA GLN A 48 -2.68 9.19 33.61
C GLN A 48 -2.65 8.73 32.14
N ILE A 49 -3.38 7.66 31.78
CA ILE A 49 -3.54 7.24 30.38
C ILE A 49 -4.03 8.40 29.53
N LYS A 50 -5.13 9.04 29.96
CA LYS A 50 -5.75 10.14 29.22
C LYS A 50 -4.80 11.33 29.05
N LYS A 51 -4.11 11.76 30.12
CA LYS A 51 -3.33 12.99 30.13
C LYS A 51 -1.94 12.84 29.51
N GLU A 52 -1.24 11.75 29.80
CA GLU A 52 0.18 11.60 29.45
C GLU A 52 0.41 10.66 28.29
N GLN A 53 -0.27 9.51 28.28
CA GLN A 53 0.03 8.47 27.30
C GLN A 53 -0.58 8.78 25.95
N LEU A 54 -1.84 9.26 25.88
CA LEU A 54 -2.45 9.66 24.62
C LEU A 54 -1.71 10.85 24.00
N THR A 55 -1.29 11.84 24.81
CA THR A 55 -0.45 12.94 24.31
C THR A 55 0.86 12.43 23.75
N SER A 56 1.55 11.52 24.45
CA SER A 56 2.80 10.91 23.97
C SER A 56 2.62 10.13 22.67
N LEU A 57 1.49 9.43 22.51
CA LEU A 57 1.17 8.71 21.27
C LEU A 57 0.93 9.65 20.10
N LEU A 58 0.17 10.72 20.31
CA LEU A 58 -0.08 11.73 19.28
C LEU A 58 1.21 12.45 18.86
N ASP A 59 2.06 12.81 19.83
CA ASP A 59 3.36 13.41 19.56
C ASP A 59 4.27 12.48 18.76
N ALA A 60 4.32 11.19 19.12
CA ALA A 60 5.10 10.19 18.40
C ALA A 60 4.57 9.99 16.96
N LYS A 61 3.23 9.87 16.80
CA LYS A 61 2.58 9.79 15.49
C LYS A 61 2.93 10.99 14.59
N ASN A 62 2.86 12.21 15.15
CA ASN A 62 3.07 13.44 14.39
C ASN A 62 4.53 13.62 13.93
N LYS A 63 5.49 12.94 14.53
CA LYS A 63 6.89 12.95 14.09
C LYS A 63 7.15 12.08 12.86
N LEU A 64 6.35 11.04 12.64
CA LEU A 64 6.58 10.09 11.55
C LEU A 64 6.50 10.72 10.15
N PRO A 65 5.47 11.52 9.79
CA PRO A 65 5.42 12.14 8.47
C PRO A 65 6.59 13.07 8.20
N GLY A 66 7.01 13.89 9.19
CA GLY A 66 8.16 14.78 9.03
C GLY A 66 9.47 14.01 8.79
N ALA A 67 9.73 12.96 9.56
CA ALA A 67 10.91 12.12 9.38
C ALA A 67 10.87 11.35 8.03
N LEU A 68 9.67 10.97 7.56
CA LEU A 68 9.47 10.35 6.25
C LEU A 68 9.81 11.33 5.11
N ASP A 69 9.32 12.57 5.20
CA ASP A 69 9.58 13.61 4.21
C ASP A 69 11.07 13.97 4.15
N GLU A 70 11.75 14.06 5.30
CA GLU A 70 13.20 14.30 5.38
C GLU A 70 13.98 13.17 4.68
N TYR A 71 13.63 11.91 4.94
CA TYR A 71 14.24 10.77 4.27
C TYR A 71 14.02 10.81 2.75
N PHE A 72 12.79 11.05 2.29
CA PHE A 72 12.52 11.13 0.85
C PHE A 72 13.29 12.25 0.18
N ALA A 73 13.40 13.40 0.83
CA ALA A 73 14.15 14.53 0.31
C ALA A 73 15.66 14.23 0.21
N ALA A 74 16.25 13.64 1.25
CA ALA A 74 17.65 13.27 1.28
C ALA A 74 17.96 12.20 0.21
N PHE A 75 17.19 11.13 0.17
CA PHE A 75 17.34 10.06 -0.80
C PHE A 75 17.23 10.57 -2.25
N LYS A 76 16.15 11.32 -2.55
CA LYS A 76 15.93 11.87 -3.88
C LYS A 76 17.05 12.80 -4.33
N LYS A 77 17.53 13.65 -3.42
CA LYS A 77 18.61 14.58 -3.69
C LYS A 77 19.89 13.84 -4.10
N SER A 78 20.28 12.83 -3.36
CA SER A 78 21.46 12.04 -3.64
C SER A 78 21.28 11.19 -4.91
N TYR A 79 20.16 10.52 -5.06
CA TYR A 79 19.89 9.69 -6.22
C TYR A 79 19.92 10.46 -7.54
N LEU A 80 19.44 11.71 -7.56
CA LEU A 80 19.47 12.56 -8.76
C LEU A 80 20.86 13.06 -9.15
N VAL A 81 21.85 12.99 -8.24
CA VAL A 81 23.22 13.39 -8.53
C VAL A 81 23.99 12.26 -9.22
N ASP A 82 23.98 11.07 -8.64
CA ASP A 82 24.85 9.97 -9.06
C ASP A 82 24.09 8.78 -9.65
N TYR A 83 22.76 8.79 -9.58
CA TYR A 83 21.85 7.71 -10.01
C TYR A 83 22.19 6.33 -9.42
N SER A 84 22.91 6.33 -8.29
CA SER A 84 23.29 5.14 -7.55
C SER A 84 22.35 4.94 -6.37
N LEU A 85 21.63 3.81 -6.36
CA LEU A 85 20.78 3.44 -5.23
C LEU A 85 21.58 3.26 -3.95
N GLU A 86 22.73 2.56 -4.03
CA GLU A 86 23.57 2.27 -2.87
C GLU A 86 24.09 3.57 -2.24
N GLN A 87 24.55 4.52 -3.06
CA GLN A 87 25.02 5.80 -2.57
C GLN A 87 23.88 6.63 -1.98
N ALA A 88 22.70 6.68 -2.64
CA ALA A 88 21.54 7.39 -2.13
C ALA A 88 21.05 6.80 -0.79
N GLU A 89 21.04 5.48 -0.63
CA GLU A 89 20.73 4.82 0.64
C GLU A 89 21.75 5.13 1.73
N GLN A 90 23.03 5.18 1.37
CA GLN A 90 24.09 5.50 2.32
C GLN A 90 24.04 6.96 2.78
N GLU A 91 23.78 7.91 1.88
CA GLU A 91 23.68 9.33 2.20
C GLU A 91 22.39 9.67 2.95
N ALA A 92 21.27 9.00 2.66
CA ALA A 92 20.00 9.16 3.38
C ALA A 92 19.90 8.33 4.66
N LYS A 93 20.99 7.62 5.03
CA LYS A 93 20.99 6.76 6.23
C LYS A 93 20.71 7.52 7.53
N PRO A 94 21.24 8.75 7.77
CA PRO A 94 20.92 9.49 8.99
C PRO A 94 19.42 9.76 9.16
N GLU A 95 18.73 10.12 8.08
CA GLU A 95 17.29 10.37 8.06
C GLU A 95 16.48 9.08 8.22
N ARG A 96 16.95 7.98 7.62
CA ARG A 96 16.39 6.64 7.87
C ARG A 96 16.52 6.26 9.34
N ASP A 97 17.70 6.41 9.94
CA ASP A 97 17.93 6.13 11.36
C ASP A 97 17.05 7.02 12.28
N ALA A 98 16.78 8.28 11.87
CA ALA A 98 15.88 9.19 12.58
C ALA A 98 14.42 8.71 12.50
N PHE A 99 13.97 8.25 11.32
CA PHE A 99 12.66 7.65 11.15
C PHE A 99 12.51 6.38 11.99
N GLU A 100 13.48 5.47 11.96
CA GLU A 100 13.45 4.21 12.74
C GLU A 100 13.36 4.49 14.25
N LYS A 101 14.01 5.55 14.76
CA LYS A 101 13.86 6.01 16.14
C LYS A 101 12.44 6.53 16.43
N ALA A 102 11.86 7.30 15.51
CA ALA A 102 10.48 7.78 15.64
C ALA A 102 9.49 6.62 15.63
N GLU A 103 9.67 5.64 14.76
CA GLU A 103 8.90 4.41 14.70
C GLU A 103 8.98 3.61 16.01
N ALA A 104 10.20 3.35 16.49
CA ALA A 104 10.42 2.64 17.74
C ALA A 104 9.77 3.37 18.93
N SER A 105 9.84 4.70 18.97
CA SER A 105 9.16 5.53 19.97
C SER A 105 7.64 5.37 19.90
N ALA A 106 7.05 5.38 18.69
CA ALA A 106 5.63 5.21 18.48
C ALA A 106 5.15 3.82 18.97
N ARG A 107 5.85 2.76 18.58
CA ARG A 107 5.54 1.38 19.03
C ARG A 107 5.69 1.21 20.54
N SER A 108 6.73 1.82 21.14
CA SER A 108 6.96 1.79 22.58
C SER A 108 5.85 2.52 23.34
N ALA A 109 5.40 3.68 22.85
CA ALA A 109 4.30 4.43 23.45
C ALA A 109 3.00 3.60 23.44
N MET A 110 2.71 2.89 22.34
CA MET A 110 1.55 2.01 22.23
C MET A 110 1.65 0.81 23.20
N ALA A 111 2.82 0.20 23.32
CA ALA A 111 3.04 -0.90 24.25
C ALA A 111 2.85 -0.45 25.73
N LYS A 112 3.26 0.77 26.07
CA LYS A 112 3.03 1.35 27.41
C LYS A 112 1.53 1.54 27.67
N LEU A 113 0.77 2.05 26.72
CA LEU A 113 -0.67 2.19 26.84
C LEU A 113 -1.33 0.85 27.17
N LYS A 114 -1.00 -0.20 26.44
CA LYS A 114 -1.55 -1.56 26.65
C LYS A 114 -1.20 -2.16 28.02
N SER A 115 -0.03 -1.86 28.52
CA SER A 115 0.44 -2.40 29.82
C SER A 115 0.00 -1.57 31.01
N SER A 116 -0.73 -0.48 30.81
CA SER A 116 -1.16 0.39 31.89
C SER A 116 -2.23 -0.26 32.75
N ARG A 117 -2.16 -0.01 34.04
CA ARG A 117 -3.22 -0.40 35.00
C ARG A 117 -4.53 0.30 34.59
N GLY A 118 -5.65 -0.39 34.66
CA GLY A 118 -6.95 0.09 34.14
C GLY A 118 -7.22 -0.24 32.69
N ALA A 119 -6.17 -0.49 31.86
CA ALA A 119 -6.36 -0.99 30.48
C ALA A 119 -6.98 -2.39 30.41
N GLY A 120 -7.07 -3.10 31.53
CA GLY A 120 -7.68 -4.43 31.64
C GLY A 120 -9.21 -4.42 31.80
N GLN A 121 -9.85 -3.28 32.04
CA GLN A 121 -11.31 -3.17 32.05
C GLN A 121 -11.86 -3.45 30.63
N ASP A 122 -12.91 -4.22 30.48
CA ASP A 122 -13.35 -4.75 29.20
C ASP A 122 -13.60 -3.65 28.15
N GLU A 123 -14.34 -2.60 28.50
CA GLU A 123 -14.62 -1.48 27.58
C GLU A 123 -13.38 -0.68 27.21
N VAL A 124 -12.49 -0.42 28.19
CA VAL A 124 -11.22 0.29 27.97
C VAL A 124 -10.30 -0.54 27.10
N ARG A 125 -10.21 -1.84 27.35
CA ARG A 125 -9.41 -2.77 26.56
C ARG A 125 -9.84 -2.81 25.09
N ASP A 126 -11.15 -2.88 24.85
CA ASP A 126 -11.68 -2.92 23.49
C ASP A 126 -11.46 -1.59 22.75
N ALA A 127 -11.60 -0.46 23.43
CA ALA A 127 -11.28 0.85 22.87
C ALA A 127 -9.78 1.00 22.57
N ILE A 128 -8.90 0.53 23.46
CA ILE A 128 -7.45 0.51 23.25
C ILE A 128 -7.10 -0.39 22.04
N ALA A 129 -7.73 -1.56 21.91
CA ALA A 129 -7.46 -2.46 20.78
C ALA A 129 -7.83 -1.82 19.45
N GLN A 130 -8.96 -1.11 19.36
CA GLN A 130 -9.36 -0.41 18.14
C GLN A 130 -8.45 0.78 17.83
N TYR A 131 -7.99 1.50 18.85
CA TYR A 131 -7.02 2.57 18.69
C TYR A 131 -5.66 2.02 18.22
N GLU A 132 -5.19 0.92 18.83
CA GLU A 132 -3.95 0.23 18.47
C GLU A 132 -3.93 -0.19 17.01
N ASP A 133 -4.99 -0.83 16.53
CA ASP A 133 -5.10 -1.31 15.15
C ASP A 133 -4.89 -0.15 14.15
N SER A 134 -5.57 0.98 14.39
CA SER A 134 -5.43 2.17 13.54
C SER A 134 -4.05 2.82 13.67
N TYR A 135 -3.51 2.88 14.88
CA TYR A 135 -2.23 3.51 15.18
C TYR A 135 -1.05 2.71 14.62
N LEU A 136 -1.01 1.40 14.86
CA LEU A 136 0.04 0.54 14.33
C LEU A 136 -0.11 0.36 12.81
N GLY A 137 -1.34 0.34 12.29
CA GLY A 137 -1.57 0.38 10.84
C GLY A 137 -0.91 1.58 10.17
N PHE A 138 -0.99 2.77 10.78
CA PHE A 138 -0.29 3.96 10.31
C PHE A 138 1.24 3.83 10.42
N VAL A 139 1.74 3.32 11.53
CA VAL A 139 3.19 3.09 11.72
C VAL A 139 3.72 2.10 10.69
N ASP A 140 3.02 0.99 10.47
CA ASP A 140 3.40 -0.01 9.48
C ASP A 140 3.31 0.53 8.05
N TYR A 141 2.31 1.37 7.77
CA TYR A 141 2.16 2.04 6.48
C TYR A 141 3.37 2.94 6.18
N THR A 142 3.77 3.78 7.13
CA THR A 142 4.91 4.69 6.95
C THR A 142 6.25 3.95 6.88
N ALA A 143 6.44 2.90 7.68
CA ALA A 143 7.62 2.04 7.60
C ALA A 143 7.71 1.32 6.24
N GLY A 144 6.58 0.82 5.72
CA GLY A 144 6.52 0.23 4.39
C GLY A 144 6.88 1.19 3.26
N LEU A 145 6.62 2.50 3.42
CA LEU A 145 7.05 3.52 2.47
C LEU A 145 8.57 3.67 2.46
N ILE A 146 9.22 3.75 3.63
CA ILE A 146 10.70 3.83 3.76
C ILE A 146 11.37 2.66 3.03
N ASP A 147 10.90 1.44 3.29
CA ASP A 147 11.48 0.23 2.71
C ASP A 147 11.29 0.14 1.19
N SER A 148 10.25 0.75 0.66
CA SER A 148 9.87 0.61 -0.75
C SER A 148 10.26 1.80 -1.61
N TYR A 149 10.61 2.95 -1.01
CA TYR A 149 10.95 4.17 -1.75
C TYR A 149 12.16 4.02 -2.68
N PRO A 150 13.26 3.35 -2.28
CA PRO A 150 14.38 3.10 -3.18
C PRO A 150 13.96 2.30 -4.43
N LEU A 151 13.14 1.26 -4.25
CA LEU A 151 12.63 0.46 -5.37
C LEU A 151 11.75 1.29 -6.29
N TYR A 152 10.84 2.10 -5.74
CA TYR A 152 9.99 2.98 -6.52
C TYR A 152 10.82 3.98 -7.33
N THR A 153 11.77 4.67 -6.69
CA THR A 153 12.62 5.68 -7.35
C THR A 153 13.48 5.06 -8.45
N SER A 154 13.95 3.83 -8.27
CA SER A 154 14.79 3.14 -9.26
C SER A 154 14.06 2.69 -10.53
N LEU A 155 12.72 2.63 -10.50
CA LEU A 155 11.95 2.22 -11.68
C LEU A 155 12.11 3.20 -12.85
N TRP A 156 12.32 4.48 -12.52
CA TRP A 156 12.29 5.61 -13.44
C TRP A 156 13.40 6.57 -13.06
N GLY A 157 13.94 7.29 -13.96
CA GLY A 157 14.87 8.36 -13.61
C GLY A 157 16.13 8.40 -14.47
N THR A 158 16.54 7.27 -15.04
CA THR A 158 17.70 7.19 -15.94
C THR A 158 17.46 6.28 -17.10
N ASP A 159 18.25 6.41 -18.15
CA ASP A 159 18.22 5.49 -19.30
C ASP A 159 18.46 4.02 -18.92
N ALA A 160 19.12 3.78 -17.79
CA ALA A 160 19.38 2.44 -17.26
C ALA A 160 18.25 1.92 -16.36
N SER A 161 17.25 2.75 -16.01
CA SER A 161 16.15 2.35 -15.16
C SER A 161 15.28 1.29 -15.83
N PRO A 162 14.79 0.28 -15.07
CA PRO A 162 14.07 -0.87 -15.65
C PRO A 162 12.86 -0.51 -16.52
N CYS A 163 12.18 0.58 -16.21
CA CYS A 163 10.97 0.99 -16.90
C CYS A 163 11.20 2.10 -17.96
N GLN A 164 12.38 2.70 -18.00
CA GLN A 164 12.68 3.79 -18.93
C GLN A 164 12.69 3.33 -20.40
N GLY A 165 13.09 2.09 -20.66
CA GLY A 165 13.12 1.50 -21.99
C GLY A 165 11.78 1.51 -22.72
N ILE A 166 10.66 1.59 -21.99
CA ILE A 166 9.31 1.65 -22.55
C ILE A 166 9.10 2.96 -23.33
N PHE A 167 9.73 4.06 -22.89
CA PHE A 167 9.59 5.40 -23.50
C PHE A 167 10.60 5.68 -24.61
N ILE A 168 11.59 4.81 -24.78
CA ILE A 168 12.65 4.98 -25.78
C ILE A 168 12.23 4.29 -27.12
N GLY A 169 10.98 4.47 -27.51
CA GLY A 169 10.27 3.74 -28.57
C GLY A 169 10.81 3.80 -30.00
N ASP A 170 11.99 4.40 -30.26
CA ASP A 170 12.47 4.65 -31.64
C ASP A 170 13.85 4.08 -31.96
N ARG A 171 14.34 3.12 -31.19
CA ARG A 171 15.72 2.60 -31.35
C ARG A 171 15.87 1.42 -32.35
N GLY A 172 14.77 0.86 -32.89
CA GLY A 172 14.85 -0.25 -33.84
C GLY A 172 14.96 0.19 -35.29
N ALA A 173 15.75 -0.52 -36.09
CA ALA A 173 15.89 -0.25 -37.55
C ALA A 173 14.63 -0.61 -38.33
N ASN A 174 13.80 -1.49 -37.79
CA ASN A 174 12.51 -1.92 -38.37
C ASN A 174 11.52 -2.23 -37.29
N LEU A 175 10.25 -2.40 -37.62
CA LEU A 175 9.14 -2.58 -36.64
C LEU A 175 9.26 -3.87 -35.82
N SER A 176 9.74 -4.95 -36.45
CA SER A 176 9.96 -6.21 -35.72
C SER A 176 11.02 -6.06 -34.62
N GLU A 177 12.11 -5.35 -34.92
CA GLU A 177 13.16 -5.07 -33.95
C GLU A 177 12.68 -4.13 -32.84
N ARG A 178 11.87 -3.14 -33.17
CA ARG A 178 11.21 -2.24 -32.19
C ARG A 178 10.29 -3.02 -31.27
N ASP A 179 9.49 -3.95 -31.78
CA ASP A 179 8.58 -4.78 -31.01
C ASP A 179 9.34 -5.70 -30.03
N GLU A 180 10.42 -6.34 -30.49
CA GLU A 180 11.29 -7.14 -29.63
C GLU A 180 11.92 -6.32 -28.50
N LEU A 181 12.42 -5.13 -28.81
CA LEU A 181 13.01 -4.21 -27.82
C LEU A 181 11.96 -3.74 -26.81
N LEU A 182 10.74 -3.43 -27.26
CA LEU A 182 9.65 -3.05 -26.40
C LEU A 182 9.23 -4.21 -25.48
N ILE A 183 9.04 -5.41 -26.01
CA ILE A 183 8.69 -6.59 -25.22
C ILE A 183 9.75 -6.82 -24.13
N LYS A 184 11.03 -6.73 -24.47
CA LYS A 184 12.12 -6.84 -23.51
C LYS A 184 12.06 -5.76 -22.43
N ALA A 185 11.80 -4.50 -22.83
CA ALA A 185 11.65 -3.39 -21.89
C ALA A 185 10.45 -3.58 -20.95
N VAL A 186 9.31 -4.02 -21.50
CA VAL A 186 8.11 -4.37 -20.72
C VAL A 186 8.41 -5.48 -19.71
N ASP A 187 9.04 -6.57 -20.13
CA ASP A 187 9.36 -7.70 -19.26
C ASP A 187 10.36 -7.29 -18.16
N THR A 188 11.33 -6.45 -18.48
CA THR A 188 12.28 -5.89 -17.50
C THR A 188 11.57 -5.01 -16.47
N CYS A 189 10.69 -4.11 -16.91
CA CYS A 189 9.90 -3.26 -16.02
C CYS A 189 8.97 -4.09 -15.14
N ARG A 190 8.29 -5.10 -15.69
CA ARG A 190 7.42 -6.02 -14.93
C ARG A 190 8.18 -6.79 -13.85
N ALA A 191 9.39 -7.24 -14.14
CA ALA A 191 10.23 -7.89 -13.14
C ALA A 191 10.59 -6.96 -11.98
N ALA A 192 10.83 -5.68 -12.26
CA ALA A 192 11.13 -4.66 -11.26
C ALA A 192 9.88 -4.25 -10.47
N THR A 193 8.76 -3.97 -11.14
CA THR A 193 7.49 -3.64 -10.47
C THR A 193 6.95 -4.81 -9.64
N GLY A 194 7.22 -6.05 -10.04
CA GLY A 194 6.89 -7.25 -9.28
C GLY A 194 7.60 -7.34 -7.91
N LYS A 195 8.75 -6.67 -7.74
CA LYS A 195 9.37 -6.50 -6.42
C LYS A 195 8.59 -5.50 -5.57
N LEU A 196 8.16 -4.40 -6.16
CA LEU A 196 7.36 -3.37 -5.49
C LEU A 196 5.96 -3.89 -5.10
N ALA A 197 5.38 -4.79 -5.90
CA ALA A 197 4.11 -5.45 -5.58
C ALA A 197 4.15 -6.31 -4.32
N LYS A 198 5.35 -6.69 -3.85
CA LYS A 198 5.56 -7.40 -2.59
C LYS A 198 5.79 -6.45 -1.41
N SER A 199 5.69 -5.16 -1.61
CA SER A 199 5.78 -4.16 -0.55
C SER A 199 4.76 -4.43 0.55
N LYS A 200 5.14 -4.19 1.79
CA LYS A 200 4.20 -4.16 2.92
C LYS A 200 3.27 -2.95 2.88
N ASN A 201 3.61 -1.94 2.10
CA ASN A 201 2.78 -0.76 1.89
C ASN A 201 1.73 -1.03 0.83
N SER A 202 0.45 -1.01 1.21
CA SER A 202 -0.69 -1.32 0.35
C SER A 202 -0.78 -0.38 -0.86
N THR A 203 -0.56 0.92 -0.67
CA THR A 203 -0.61 1.92 -1.75
C THR A 203 0.43 1.63 -2.82
N LEU A 204 1.65 1.25 -2.44
CA LEU A 204 2.72 0.90 -3.38
C LEU A 204 2.49 -0.46 -4.03
N ALA A 205 1.95 -1.43 -3.30
CA ALA A 205 1.58 -2.72 -3.87
C ALA A 205 0.46 -2.58 -4.92
N GLU A 206 -0.58 -1.80 -4.63
CA GLU A 206 -1.67 -1.50 -5.58
C GLU A 206 -1.17 -0.70 -6.79
N TYR A 207 -0.28 0.25 -6.55
CA TYR A 207 0.39 0.99 -7.62
C TYR A 207 1.15 0.04 -8.55
N ALA A 208 1.98 -0.85 -8.01
CA ALA A 208 2.72 -1.83 -8.79
C ALA A 208 1.79 -2.74 -9.60
N GLN A 209 0.66 -3.15 -9.02
CA GLN A 209 -0.34 -3.94 -9.74
C GLN A 209 -0.99 -3.17 -10.90
N ARG A 210 -1.29 -1.88 -10.70
CA ARG A 210 -1.81 -1.03 -11.79
C ARG A 210 -0.81 -0.90 -12.94
N ILE A 211 0.46 -0.71 -12.61
CA ILE A 211 1.54 -0.66 -13.61
C ILE A 211 1.64 -2.01 -14.34
N ASP A 212 1.66 -3.14 -13.63
CA ASP A 212 1.75 -4.46 -14.25
C ASP A 212 0.58 -4.73 -15.22
N ASN A 213 -0.63 -4.33 -14.85
CA ASN A 213 -1.81 -4.44 -15.72
C ASN A 213 -1.64 -3.60 -17.00
N ARG A 214 -1.12 -2.38 -16.89
CA ARG A 214 -0.86 -1.52 -18.05
C ARG A 214 0.27 -2.05 -18.92
N LEU A 215 1.34 -2.58 -18.33
CA LEU A 215 2.43 -3.23 -19.06
C LEU A 215 1.94 -4.48 -19.80
N SER A 216 1.07 -5.26 -19.18
CA SER A 216 0.45 -6.42 -19.82
C SER A 216 -0.42 -6.00 -21.02
N GLN A 217 -1.18 -4.92 -20.87
CA GLN A 217 -1.97 -4.34 -21.95
C GLN A 217 -1.06 -3.85 -23.11
N LEU A 218 0.00 -3.14 -22.77
CA LEU A 218 0.98 -2.62 -23.73
C LEU A 218 1.60 -3.75 -24.57
N LYS A 219 2.00 -4.85 -23.90
CA LYS A 219 2.54 -6.05 -24.59
C LYS A 219 1.53 -6.66 -25.54
N THR A 220 0.26 -6.74 -25.14
CA THR A 220 -0.82 -7.27 -25.99
C THR A 220 -1.09 -6.36 -27.19
N ASP A 221 -1.13 -5.06 -26.97
CA ASP A 221 -1.40 -4.08 -28.02
C ASP A 221 -0.23 -4.01 -29.03
N SER A 222 1.02 -4.12 -28.56
CA SER A 222 2.20 -4.23 -29.44
C SER A 222 2.12 -5.47 -30.31
N ALA A 223 1.89 -6.64 -29.74
CA ALA A 223 1.77 -7.89 -30.49
C ALA A 223 0.64 -7.84 -31.52
N THR A 224 -0.52 -7.26 -31.17
CA THR A 224 -1.66 -7.09 -32.08
C THR A 224 -1.31 -6.16 -33.26
N THR A 225 -0.58 -5.08 -32.94
CA THR A 225 -0.13 -4.12 -33.98
C THR A 225 0.87 -4.77 -34.95
N ALA A 226 1.86 -5.50 -34.41
CA ALA A 226 2.85 -6.22 -35.22
C ALA A 226 2.20 -7.30 -36.11
N GLU A 227 1.21 -8.05 -35.58
CA GLU A 227 0.46 -9.03 -36.38
C GLU A 227 -0.33 -8.38 -37.53
N ALA A 228 -1.04 -7.30 -37.25
CA ALA A 228 -1.81 -6.55 -38.22
C ALA A 228 -0.89 -5.98 -39.33
N GLU A 229 0.26 -5.45 -38.95
CA GLU A 229 1.26 -4.95 -39.90
C GLU A 229 1.84 -6.05 -40.79
N GLN A 230 2.19 -7.20 -40.22
CA GLN A 230 2.69 -8.34 -40.97
C GLN A 230 1.65 -8.81 -42.01
N LYS A 231 0.37 -8.86 -41.64
CA LYS A 231 -0.73 -9.19 -42.56
C LYS A 231 -0.83 -8.15 -43.66
N LEU A 232 -0.80 -6.86 -43.33
CA LEU A 232 -0.84 -5.77 -44.29
C LEU A 232 0.32 -5.84 -45.28
N GLY A 233 1.52 -6.15 -44.83
CA GLY A 233 2.70 -6.35 -45.66
C GLY A 233 2.50 -7.51 -46.66
N LYS A 234 1.98 -8.66 -46.20
CA LYS A 234 1.70 -9.81 -47.07
C LYS A 234 0.67 -9.46 -48.16
N PHE A 235 -0.44 -8.84 -47.79
CA PHE A 235 -1.46 -8.43 -48.73
C PHE A 235 -0.96 -7.38 -49.73
N THR A 236 -0.12 -6.46 -49.28
CA THR A 236 0.50 -5.48 -50.19
C THR A 236 1.41 -6.13 -51.24
N VAL A 237 2.16 -7.17 -50.86
CA VAL A 237 2.97 -7.95 -51.81
C VAL A 237 2.08 -8.72 -52.78
N GLN A 238 1.03 -9.37 -52.30
CA GLN A 238 0.07 -10.08 -53.14
C GLN A 238 -0.62 -9.14 -54.11
N TYR A 239 -1.07 -7.98 -53.68
CA TYR A 239 -1.67 -6.96 -54.54
C TYR A 239 -0.75 -6.58 -55.71
N LYS A 240 0.54 -6.29 -55.40
CA LYS A 240 1.51 -5.97 -56.44
C LYS A 240 1.70 -7.13 -57.47
N GLN A 241 1.66 -8.38 -57.01
CA GLN A 241 1.78 -9.54 -57.88
C GLN A 241 0.55 -9.69 -58.77
N PHE A 242 -0.66 -9.52 -58.22
CA PHE A 242 -1.90 -9.59 -58.99
C PHE A 242 -2.02 -8.44 -59.96
N GLN A 243 -1.64 -7.23 -59.57
CA GLN A 243 -1.60 -6.07 -60.47
C GLN A 243 -0.69 -6.35 -61.67
N LYS A 244 0.52 -6.88 -61.42
CA LYS A 244 1.45 -7.26 -62.48
C LYS A 244 0.87 -8.32 -63.43
N ARG A 245 0.17 -9.31 -62.88
CA ARG A 245 -0.52 -10.37 -63.70
C ARG A 245 -1.64 -9.77 -64.52
N TYR A 246 -2.38 -8.82 -63.97
CA TYR A 246 -3.44 -8.11 -64.69
C TYR A 246 -2.88 -7.29 -65.89
N ASP A 247 -1.82 -6.51 -65.60
CA ASP A 247 -1.15 -5.71 -66.62
C ASP A 247 -0.57 -6.59 -67.81
N GLN A 248 0.04 -7.72 -67.40
CA GLN A 248 0.52 -8.70 -68.38
C GLN A 248 -0.62 -9.32 -69.22
N ALA A 249 -1.76 -9.59 -68.61
CA ALA A 249 -2.92 -10.13 -69.28
C ALA A 249 -3.52 -9.11 -70.25
N ILE A 250 -3.53 -7.83 -69.91
CA ILE A 250 -3.92 -6.74 -70.84
C ILE A 250 -2.96 -6.69 -72.02
N ALA A 251 -1.65 -6.65 -71.77
CA ALA A 251 -0.64 -6.60 -72.84
C ALA A 251 -0.68 -7.81 -73.77
N ALA A 252 -1.10 -8.96 -73.27
CA ALA A 252 -1.29 -10.19 -74.05
C ALA A 252 -2.64 -10.32 -74.74
N ASN A 253 -3.51 -9.30 -74.72
CA ASN A 253 -4.88 -9.32 -75.24
C ASN A 253 -5.72 -10.52 -74.75
N ALA A 254 -5.62 -10.81 -73.46
CA ALA A 254 -6.34 -11.92 -72.82
C ALA A 254 -7.87 -11.74 -72.91
N SER A 255 -8.61 -12.83 -72.79
CA SER A 255 -10.07 -12.80 -72.86
C SER A 255 -10.67 -11.98 -71.78
N GLU A 256 -11.80 -11.31 -72.03
CA GLU A 256 -12.54 -10.51 -70.99
C GLU A 256 -12.82 -11.30 -69.75
N LYS A 257 -13.23 -12.57 -69.87
CA LYS A 257 -13.44 -13.46 -68.74
C LYS A 257 -12.20 -13.57 -67.79
N LYS A 258 -10.99 -13.64 -68.39
CA LYS A 258 -9.74 -13.74 -67.64
C LYS A 258 -9.39 -12.41 -66.95
N LEU A 259 -9.64 -11.29 -67.65
CA LEU A 259 -9.41 -9.95 -67.08
C LEU A 259 -10.37 -9.66 -65.91
N LEU A 260 -11.66 -10.04 -66.02
CA LEU A 260 -12.63 -9.92 -65.01
C LEU A 260 -12.23 -10.76 -63.74
N ALA A 261 -11.82 -12.01 -63.93
CA ALA A 261 -11.38 -12.85 -62.80
C ALA A 261 -10.17 -12.27 -62.05
N LEU A 262 -9.20 -11.68 -62.76
CA LEU A 262 -8.05 -11.00 -62.15
C LEU A 262 -8.45 -9.69 -61.46
N ALA A 263 -9.41 -8.96 -62.00
CA ALA A 263 -9.96 -7.76 -61.36
C ALA A 263 -10.69 -8.09 -60.06
N ASP A 264 -11.45 -9.19 -60.06
CA ASP A 264 -12.11 -9.67 -58.82
C ASP A 264 -11.10 -10.08 -57.75
N GLU A 265 -10.02 -10.79 -58.13
CA GLU A 265 -8.93 -11.13 -57.20
C GLU A 265 -8.27 -9.86 -56.59
N ILE A 266 -8.02 -8.83 -57.42
CA ILE A 266 -7.49 -7.54 -56.99
C ILE A 266 -8.45 -6.83 -56.01
N SER A 267 -9.76 -6.86 -56.34
CA SER A 267 -10.78 -6.24 -55.46
C SER A 267 -10.82 -6.91 -54.11
N GLN A 268 -10.83 -8.25 -54.05
CA GLN A 268 -10.81 -9.00 -52.78
C GLN A 268 -9.59 -8.66 -51.94
N ILE A 269 -8.40 -8.57 -52.54
CA ILE A 269 -7.19 -8.19 -51.80
C ILE A 269 -7.25 -6.75 -51.31
N ASN A 270 -7.84 -5.83 -52.05
CA ASN A 270 -8.04 -4.47 -51.64
C ASN A 270 -8.97 -4.37 -50.39
N ASP A 271 -10.02 -5.18 -50.37
CA ASP A 271 -10.93 -5.27 -49.24
C ASP A 271 -10.21 -5.80 -48.01
N GLU A 272 -9.37 -6.82 -48.16
CA GLU A 272 -8.53 -7.35 -47.08
C GLU A 272 -7.47 -6.35 -46.61
N ILE A 273 -6.83 -5.60 -47.49
CA ILE A 273 -5.91 -4.51 -47.15
C ILE A 273 -6.64 -3.44 -46.34
N SER A 274 -7.83 -3.04 -46.75
CA SER A 274 -8.65 -2.03 -46.08
C SER A 274 -9.05 -2.47 -44.64
N ALA A 275 -9.50 -3.71 -44.51
CA ALA A 275 -9.86 -4.27 -43.22
C ALA A 275 -8.66 -4.38 -42.27
N ASN A 276 -7.52 -4.86 -42.77
CA ASN A 276 -6.30 -4.96 -41.94
C ASN A 276 -5.69 -3.60 -41.62
N LYS A 277 -5.80 -2.60 -42.51
CA LYS A 277 -5.42 -1.22 -42.24
C LYS A 277 -6.25 -0.64 -41.07
N THR A 278 -7.56 -0.86 -41.10
CA THR A 278 -8.45 -0.42 -39.99
C THR A 278 -8.06 -1.10 -38.68
N ALA A 279 -7.77 -2.39 -38.69
CA ALA A 279 -7.32 -3.13 -37.52
C ALA A 279 -5.96 -2.61 -36.99
N PHE A 280 -5.02 -2.34 -37.88
CA PHE A 280 -3.72 -1.75 -37.54
C PHE A 280 -3.88 -0.35 -36.94
N ASP A 281 -4.68 0.52 -37.56
CA ASP A 281 -4.92 1.88 -37.05
C ASP A 281 -5.55 1.86 -35.63
N PHE A 282 -6.47 0.94 -35.40
CA PHE A 282 -7.10 0.76 -34.08
C PHE A 282 -6.09 0.24 -33.04
N ALA A 283 -5.33 -0.79 -33.35
CA ALA A 283 -4.32 -1.35 -32.47
C ALA A 283 -3.22 -0.32 -32.15
N SER A 284 -2.76 0.43 -33.15
CA SER A 284 -1.76 1.49 -32.98
C SER A 284 -2.26 2.63 -32.08
N ARG A 285 -3.52 3.04 -32.21
CA ARG A 285 -4.10 4.06 -31.31
C ARG A 285 -4.19 3.57 -29.87
N ARG A 286 -4.59 2.32 -29.66
CA ARG A 286 -4.61 1.73 -28.31
C ARG A 286 -3.21 1.68 -27.71
N TYR A 287 -2.23 1.22 -28.46
CA TYR A 287 -0.83 1.20 -28.06
C TYR A 287 -0.36 2.60 -27.61
N LEU A 288 -0.56 3.62 -28.45
CA LEU A 288 -0.17 5.00 -28.13
C LEU A 288 -0.90 5.52 -26.89
N SER A 289 -2.19 5.29 -26.76
CA SER A 289 -2.96 5.67 -25.58
C SER A 289 -2.40 5.01 -24.31
N THR A 290 -2.05 3.74 -24.37
CA THR A 290 -1.45 3.03 -23.22
C THR A 290 -0.08 3.60 -22.84
N VAL A 291 0.76 3.96 -23.82
CA VAL A 291 2.05 4.62 -23.57
C VAL A 291 1.87 6.01 -22.99
N GLU A 292 0.92 6.80 -23.50
CA GLU A 292 0.64 8.16 -23.02
C GLU A 292 0.06 8.19 -21.59
N GLU A 293 -0.64 7.14 -21.18
CA GLU A 293 -1.21 7.02 -19.83
C GLU A 293 -0.16 6.58 -18.77
N MET A 294 1.01 6.08 -19.19
CA MET A 294 2.04 5.60 -18.27
C MET A 294 2.65 6.73 -17.40
N PRO A 295 3.12 7.88 -17.96
CA PRO A 295 3.75 8.93 -17.16
C PRO A 295 2.88 9.49 -16.03
N PRO A 296 1.58 9.80 -16.24
CA PRO A 296 0.70 10.23 -15.15
C PRO A 296 0.57 9.22 -14.02
N LEU A 297 0.52 7.92 -14.35
CA LEU A 297 0.46 6.88 -13.32
C LEU A 297 1.70 6.85 -12.43
N LEU A 298 2.85 7.30 -12.93
CA LEU A 298 4.14 7.22 -12.24
C LEU A 298 4.37 8.36 -11.25
N GLY A 299 3.93 9.58 -11.60
CA GLY A 299 4.10 10.76 -10.75
C GLY A 299 3.12 10.84 -9.59
N ASP A 300 1.93 10.27 -9.74
CA ASP A 300 0.79 10.52 -8.82
C ASP A 300 0.90 9.84 -7.45
N VAL A 301 1.71 8.79 -7.30
CA VAL A 301 1.70 8.00 -6.05
C VAL A 301 2.21 8.80 -4.87
N PHE A 302 3.40 9.38 -4.95
CA PHE A 302 3.99 10.16 -3.86
C PHE A 302 3.47 11.61 -3.80
N GLU A 303 2.92 12.12 -4.89
CA GLU A 303 2.36 13.48 -4.92
C GLU A 303 0.91 13.53 -4.45
N LYS A 304 0.11 12.48 -4.69
CA LYS A 304 -1.33 12.48 -4.41
C LYS A 304 -1.78 11.35 -3.48
N HIS A 305 -1.41 10.09 -3.77
CA HIS A 305 -1.95 8.94 -3.05
C HIS A 305 -1.33 8.79 -1.66
N VAL A 306 -0.02 8.87 -1.53
CA VAL A 306 0.66 8.75 -0.22
C VAL A 306 0.22 9.86 0.74
N PRO A 307 0.20 11.16 0.36
CA PRO A 307 -0.30 12.21 1.24
C PRO A 307 -1.78 12.05 1.61
N ALA A 308 -2.62 11.57 0.70
CA ALA A 308 -4.03 11.31 0.97
C ALA A 308 -4.20 10.20 2.02
N GLU A 309 -3.46 9.10 1.90
CA GLU A 309 -3.49 7.99 2.86
C GLU A 309 -2.93 8.40 4.23
N ILE A 310 -1.83 9.15 4.30
CA ILE A 310 -1.31 9.69 5.56
C ILE A 310 -2.37 10.55 6.25
N LYS A 311 -3.06 11.40 5.50
CA LYS A 311 -4.15 12.23 6.02
C LYS A 311 -5.33 11.40 6.49
N TYR A 312 -5.71 10.37 5.74
CA TYR A 312 -6.77 9.43 6.11
C TYR A 312 -6.45 8.73 7.43
N PHE A 313 -5.28 8.13 7.55
CA PHE A 313 -4.83 7.51 8.81
C PHE A 313 -4.84 8.51 9.97
N GLY A 314 -4.36 9.74 9.73
CA GLY A 314 -4.40 10.81 10.73
C GLY A 314 -5.80 11.04 11.27
N SER A 315 -6.78 11.19 10.38
CA SER A 315 -8.20 11.41 10.74
C SER A 315 -8.81 10.21 11.48
N VAL A 316 -8.49 8.98 11.08
CA VAL A 316 -8.97 7.76 11.76
C VAL A 316 -8.39 7.67 13.17
N ILE A 317 -7.10 7.94 13.35
CA ILE A 317 -6.44 7.92 14.66
C ILE A 317 -7.05 8.98 15.59
N GLU A 318 -7.31 10.20 15.10
CA GLU A 318 -7.97 11.26 15.87
C GLU A 318 -9.36 10.83 16.33
N LEU A 319 -10.19 10.29 15.42
CA LEU A 319 -11.51 9.77 15.77
C LEU A 319 -11.43 8.67 16.83
N ARG A 320 -10.48 7.73 16.70
CA ARG A 320 -10.28 6.64 17.69
C ARG A 320 -9.74 7.17 19.01
N SER A 321 -8.92 8.22 19.00
CA SER A 321 -8.46 8.91 20.21
C SER A 321 -9.62 9.53 20.97
N ASP A 322 -10.53 10.23 20.28
CA ASP A 322 -11.71 10.83 20.89
C ASP A 322 -12.63 9.77 21.53
N VAL A 323 -12.83 8.63 20.85
CA VAL A 323 -13.60 7.50 21.38
C VAL A 323 -12.93 6.93 22.63
N LEU A 324 -11.61 6.71 22.60
CA LEU A 324 -10.85 6.20 23.74
C LEU A 324 -10.88 7.19 24.92
N GLU A 325 -10.72 8.49 24.66
CA GLU A 325 -10.84 9.52 25.72
C GLU A 325 -12.20 9.52 26.40
N LYS A 326 -13.27 9.32 25.65
CA LYS A 326 -14.62 9.22 26.20
C LYS A 326 -14.77 7.98 27.07
N VAL A 327 -14.35 6.81 26.57
CA VAL A 327 -14.41 5.54 27.33
C VAL A 327 -13.59 5.65 28.62
N LEU A 328 -12.39 6.26 28.58
CA LEU A 328 -11.55 6.51 29.75
C LEU A 328 -12.23 7.45 30.76
N ALA A 329 -12.96 8.45 30.28
CA ALA A 329 -13.69 9.37 31.15
C ALA A 329 -14.88 8.68 31.83
N ASP A 330 -15.63 7.89 31.08
CA ASP A 330 -16.80 7.14 31.61
C ASP A 330 -16.33 6.08 32.64
N ALA A 331 -15.29 5.31 32.33
CA ALA A 331 -14.70 4.31 33.24
C ALA A 331 -14.09 4.92 34.53
N ALA A 332 -13.66 6.17 34.51
CA ALA A 332 -13.14 6.85 35.69
C ALA A 332 -14.24 7.32 36.67
N VAL A 333 -15.50 7.36 36.23
CA VAL A 333 -16.67 7.77 37.04
C VAL A 333 -17.29 6.56 37.77
N GLU A 334 -17.25 5.38 37.20
CA GLU A 334 -17.70 4.12 37.80
C GLU A 334 -16.71 3.59 38.87
#